data_139ccd3b41b0ea3f8bd5c4011dbed3b8
#
_entry.id   139ccd3b41b0ea3f8bd5c4011dbed3b8
#
_cell.length_a   1.000
_cell.length_b   1.000
_cell.length_c   1.000
_cell.angle_alpha   90.00
_cell.angle_beta   90.00
_cell.angle_gamma   90.00
#
_symmetry.space_group_name_H-M   'P 1'
#
loop_
_entity.id
_entity.type
_entity.pdbx_description
1 polymer ?
#
loop_
_entity_poly.entity_id
_entity_poly.type
_entity_poly.pdbx_seq_one_letter_code
_entity_poly.pdbx_strand_id
1 'polypeptide(L)'
;RKINESGYLAVVVTNQPVIARGEVSFEELEEIHNKMETLLGKEGAYLDAIYYCPHHPHKGYEGERPELKIDCTCRKPKPGMLLKAAEDFNIDLSQSWMVGDGENDIKAGYNVGCRTALIGCESYGQTATISTLREFVEQCLK
;
A
#
# COMPACT_ATOMS: atom_id res chain seq x y z
N ARG A 1 -5.30 -4.75 -14.67
CA ARG A 1 -5.80 -4.17 -15.92
C ARG A 1 -7.21 -3.60 -15.76
N LYS A 2 -8.15 -4.35 -15.19
CA LYS A 2 -9.53 -3.88 -14.99
C LYS A 2 -9.62 -2.61 -14.15
N ILE A 3 -8.76 -2.46 -13.13
CA ILE A 3 -8.70 -1.22 -12.34
C ILE A 3 -8.29 -0.06 -13.25
N ASN A 4 -7.26 -0.25 -14.07
CA ASN A 4 -6.80 0.79 -15.00
C ASN A 4 -7.90 1.22 -15.97
N GLU A 5 -8.72 0.29 -16.42
CA GLU A 5 -9.82 0.52 -17.35
C GLU A 5 -11.06 1.15 -16.68
N SER A 6 -11.12 1.12 -15.34
CA SER A 6 -12.30 1.58 -14.58
C SER A 6 -12.31 3.08 -14.27
N GLY A 7 -11.25 3.80 -14.61
CA GLY A 7 -11.12 5.22 -14.29
C GLY A 7 -10.50 5.50 -12.91
N TYR A 8 -10.20 4.47 -12.12
CA TYR A 8 -9.48 4.61 -10.86
C TYR A 8 -7.97 4.63 -11.09
N LEU A 9 -7.25 5.37 -10.25
CA LEU A 9 -5.81 5.24 -10.16
C LEU A 9 -5.45 3.97 -9.36
N ALA A 10 -4.40 3.28 -9.80
CA ALA A 10 -3.87 2.11 -9.11
C ALA A 10 -2.57 2.51 -8.40
N VAL A 11 -2.63 2.64 -7.08
CA VAL A 11 -1.52 3.09 -6.25
C VAL A 11 -1.20 2.02 -5.21
N VAL A 12 0.08 1.66 -5.10
CA VAL A 12 0.57 0.76 -4.04
C VAL A 12 1.10 1.58 -2.87
N VAL A 13 0.67 1.23 -1.66
CA VAL A 13 1.18 1.78 -0.41
C VAL A 13 1.63 0.62 0.48
N THR A 14 2.92 0.55 0.79
CA THR A 14 3.48 -0.63 1.45
C THR A 14 4.50 -0.29 2.52
N ASN A 15 4.43 -0.98 3.67
CA ASN A 15 5.48 -0.94 4.67
C ASN A 15 6.63 -1.85 4.21
N GLN A 16 7.86 -1.31 4.21
CA GLN A 16 9.07 -2.06 3.83
C GLN A 16 10.15 -1.91 4.91
N PRO A 17 9.91 -2.46 6.11
CA PRO A 17 10.87 -2.33 7.22
C PRO A 17 12.19 -3.06 6.97
N VAL A 18 12.25 -3.93 5.96
CA VAL A 18 13.46 -4.68 5.57
C VAL A 18 14.65 -3.76 5.26
N ILE A 19 14.39 -2.53 4.75
CA ILE A 19 15.45 -1.55 4.49
C ILE A 19 16.04 -1.05 5.81
N ALA A 20 15.18 -0.69 6.78
CA ALA A 20 15.62 -0.24 8.10
C ALA A 20 16.38 -1.34 8.85
N ARG A 21 16.01 -2.60 8.64
CA ARG A 21 16.71 -3.75 9.24
C ARG A 21 18.00 -4.12 8.50
N GLY A 22 18.29 -3.47 7.37
CA GLY A 22 19.50 -3.74 6.60
C GLY A 22 19.45 -5.00 5.76
N GLU A 23 18.27 -5.62 5.61
CA GLU A 23 18.09 -6.86 4.85
C GLU A 23 18.05 -6.61 3.35
N VAL A 24 17.55 -5.43 2.95
CA VAL A 24 17.41 -5.02 1.54
C VAL A 24 17.83 -3.56 1.42
N SER A 25 18.61 -3.23 0.39
CA SER A 25 18.99 -1.84 0.09
C SER A 25 17.86 -1.12 -0.65
N PHE A 26 17.96 0.22 -0.75
CA PHE A 26 17.00 1.00 -1.57
C PHE A 26 17.09 0.58 -3.04
N GLU A 27 18.28 0.31 -3.55
CA GLU A 27 18.50 -0.13 -4.92
C GLU A 27 17.88 -1.50 -5.20
N GLU A 28 18.01 -2.43 -4.26
CA GLU A 28 17.40 -3.75 -4.36
C GLU A 28 15.87 -3.67 -4.33
N LEU A 29 15.31 -2.78 -3.50
CA LEU A 29 13.87 -2.57 -3.46
C LEU A 29 13.36 -1.98 -4.78
N GLU A 30 14.10 -1.04 -5.37
CA GLU A 30 13.76 -0.47 -6.67
C GLU A 30 13.73 -1.56 -7.75
N GLU A 31 14.69 -2.48 -7.74
CA GLU A 31 14.71 -3.63 -8.66
C GLU A 31 13.47 -4.52 -8.47
N ILE A 32 13.06 -4.76 -7.24
CA ILE A 32 11.85 -5.53 -6.92
C ILE A 32 10.61 -4.84 -7.49
N HIS A 33 10.49 -3.53 -7.29
CA HIS A 33 9.38 -2.73 -7.81
C HIS A 33 9.35 -2.71 -9.33
N ASN A 34 10.51 -2.56 -9.96
CA ASN A 34 10.64 -2.59 -11.43
C ASN A 34 10.23 -3.94 -12.00
N LYS A 35 10.60 -5.03 -11.33
CA LYS A 35 10.17 -6.37 -11.74
C LYS A 35 8.65 -6.53 -11.63
N MET A 36 8.05 -6.02 -10.55
CA MET A 36 6.61 -6.03 -10.37
C MET A 36 5.92 -5.30 -11.53
N GLU A 37 6.37 -4.09 -11.86
CA GLU A 37 5.82 -3.31 -12.96
C GLU A 37 5.97 -4.02 -14.31
N THR A 38 7.11 -4.67 -14.54
CA THR A 38 7.36 -5.45 -15.76
C THR A 38 6.40 -6.62 -15.88
N LEU A 39 6.20 -7.37 -14.81
CA LEU A 39 5.27 -8.51 -14.79
C LEU A 39 3.83 -8.07 -15.02
N LEU A 40 3.42 -6.97 -14.40
CA LEU A 40 2.10 -6.38 -14.63
C LEU A 40 1.93 -5.91 -16.07
N GLY A 41 2.97 -5.29 -16.65
CA GLY A 41 2.96 -4.82 -18.03
C GLY A 41 2.76 -5.93 -19.04
N LYS A 42 3.30 -7.12 -18.78
CA LYS A 42 3.08 -8.31 -19.63
C LYS A 42 1.60 -8.72 -19.68
N GLU A 43 0.84 -8.39 -18.64
CA GLU A 43 -0.59 -8.66 -18.57
C GLU A 43 -1.44 -7.43 -18.96
N GLY A 44 -0.82 -6.39 -19.48
CA GLY A 44 -1.49 -5.16 -19.89
C GLY A 44 -1.95 -4.29 -18.72
N ALA A 45 -1.33 -4.42 -17.57
CA ALA A 45 -1.64 -3.64 -16.37
C ALA A 45 -0.48 -2.72 -16.01
N TYR A 46 -0.79 -1.63 -15.28
CA TYR A 46 0.23 -0.70 -14.81
C TYR A 46 -0.17 -0.11 -13.45
N LEU A 47 0.83 0.42 -12.73
CA LEU A 47 0.64 1.15 -11.49
C LEU A 47 0.89 2.63 -11.73
N ASP A 48 0.01 3.48 -11.20
CA ASP A 48 0.18 4.94 -11.31
C ASP A 48 1.27 5.43 -10.37
N ALA A 49 1.42 4.82 -9.20
CA ALA A 49 2.48 5.13 -8.25
C ALA A 49 2.70 3.99 -7.26
N ILE A 50 3.90 3.98 -6.66
CA ILE A 50 4.26 3.08 -5.56
C ILE A 50 4.84 3.94 -4.45
N TYR A 51 4.20 3.92 -3.27
CA TYR A 51 4.71 4.54 -2.06
C TYR A 51 5.12 3.47 -1.07
N TYR A 52 6.28 3.64 -0.45
CA TYR A 52 6.73 2.70 0.57
C TYR A 52 7.25 3.44 1.80
N CYS A 53 7.16 2.79 2.96
CA CYS A 53 7.73 3.27 4.20
C CYS A 53 8.91 2.37 4.56
N PRO A 54 10.16 2.90 4.56
CA PRO A 54 11.34 2.12 4.87
C PRO A 54 11.62 2.04 6.37
N HIS A 55 10.87 2.77 7.19
CA HIS A 55 11.15 2.94 8.61
C HIS A 55 10.65 1.78 9.45
N HIS A 56 11.31 1.55 10.58
CA HIS A 56 10.88 0.59 11.58
C HIS A 56 11.29 1.12 12.97
N PRO A 57 10.36 1.27 13.93
CA PRO A 57 10.67 1.91 15.22
C PRO A 57 11.48 1.03 16.16
N HIS A 58 11.48 -0.29 16.00
CA HIS A 58 12.20 -1.20 16.87
C HIS A 58 13.65 -1.37 16.45
N LYS A 59 14.56 -1.29 17.43
CA LYS A 59 16.01 -1.40 17.25
C LYS A 59 16.54 -2.77 17.71
N GLY A 60 17.80 -3.07 17.39
CA GLY A 60 18.49 -4.26 17.87
C GLY A 60 18.68 -5.37 16.85
N TYR A 61 18.37 -5.13 15.59
CA TYR A 61 18.62 -6.09 14.51
C TYR A 61 20.05 -5.96 13.98
N GLU A 62 20.71 -7.10 13.73
CA GLU A 62 22.02 -7.12 13.08
C GLU A 62 21.93 -6.53 11.67
N GLY A 63 22.87 -5.64 11.33
CA GLY A 63 22.92 -4.99 10.03
C GLY A 63 21.91 -3.87 9.81
N GLU A 64 21.18 -3.47 10.87
CA GLU A 64 20.17 -2.41 10.77
C GLU A 64 20.76 -1.07 10.35
N ARG A 65 19.88 -0.24 9.77
CA ARG A 65 20.21 1.15 9.44
C ARG A 65 19.60 2.07 10.50
N PRO A 66 20.41 2.58 11.45
CA PRO A 66 19.88 3.36 12.58
C PRO A 66 19.09 4.60 12.16
N GLU A 67 19.47 5.25 11.06
CA GLU A 67 18.80 6.45 10.54
C GLU A 67 17.36 6.19 10.12
N LEU A 68 17.00 4.92 9.86
CA LEU A 68 15.65 4.52 9.47
C LEU A 68 14.87 3.86 10.62
N LYS A 69 15.51 3.73 11.78
CA LYS A 69 14.88 3.19 13.00
C LYS A 69 14.19 4.30 13.77
N ILE A 70 13.19 4.90 13.17
CA ILE A 70 12.44 6.02 13.70
C ILE A 70 10.93 5.74 13.70
N ASP A 71 10.20 6.47 14.52
CA ASP A 71 8.75 6.50 14.51
C ASP A 71 8.31 7.58 13.50
N CYS A 72 7.91 7.14 12.32
CA CYS A 72 7.55 8.02 11.19
C CYS A 72 6.05 8.23 11.10
N THR A 73 5.62 9.09 10.15
CA THR A 73 4.21 9.32 9.82
C THR A 73 3.70 8.45 8.68
N CYS A 74 4.60 7.75 7.95
CA CYS A 74 4.25 7.00 6.75
C CYS A 74 3.93 5.52 7.01
N ARG A 75 4.41 4.92 8.11
CA ARG A 75 4.18 3.50 8.41
C ARG A 75 2.71 3.25 8.77
N LYS A 76 2.03 2.40 7.97
CA LYS A 76 0.65 2.01 8.29
C LYS A 76 0.58 1.38 9.69
N PRO A 77 -0.42 1.68 10.50
CA PRO A 77 -1.71 2.33 10.18
C PRO A 77 -1.68 3.86 10.10
N LYS A 78 -0.53 4.50 10.23
CA LYS A 78 -0.43 5.95 10.04
C LYS A 78 -0.69 6.30 8.58
N PRO A 79 -1.35 7.43 8.30
CA PRO A 79 -1.87 7.71 6.96
C PRO A 79 -0.91 8.45 6.02
N GLY A 80 0.38 8.61 6.40
CA GLY A 80 1.31 9.46 5.65
C GLY A 80 1.42 9.14 4.17
N MET A 81 1.50 7.87 3.79
CA MET A 81 1.58 7.47 2.38
C MET A 81 0.30 7.78 1.62
N LEU A 82 -0.88 7.57 2.24
CA LEU A 82 -2.17 7.87 1.62
C LEU A 82 -2.35 9.37 1.40
N LEU A 83 -1.97 10.18 2.39
CA LEU A 83 -2.02 11.64 2.29
C LEU A 83 -1.05 12.16 1.21
N LYS A 84 0.13 11.58 1.12
CA LYS A 84 1.12 11.93 0.10
C LYS A 84 0.61 11.61 -1.30
N ALA A 85 0.02 10.44 -1.49
CA ALA A 85 -0.57 10.05 -2.76
C ALA A 85 -1.72 11.00 -3.15
N ALA A 86 -2.58 11.35 -2.19
CA ALA A 86 -3.68 12.27 -2.42
C ALA A 86 -3.19 13.65 -2.86
N GLU A 87 -2.10 14.16 -2.25
CA GLU A 87 -1.49 15.42 -2.62
C GLU A 87 -0.88 15.35 -4.02
N ASP A 88 -0.08 14.31 -4.30
CA ASP A 88 0.66 14.18 -5.57
C ASP A 88 -0.27 14.02 -6.79
N PHE A 89 -1.41 13.37 -6.62
CA PHE A 89 -2.34 13.06 -7.72
C PHE A 89 -3.69 13.75 -7.60
N ASN A 90 -3.87 14.63 -6.61
CA ASN A 90 -5.14 15.30 -6.35
C ASN A 90 -6.30 14.29 -6.20
N ILE A 91 -6.09 13.25 -5.40
CA ILE A 91 -7.04 12.17 -5.18
C ILE A 91 -8.13 12.60 -4.19
N ASP A 92 -9.39 12.31 -4.50
CA ASP A 92 -10.49 12.40 -3.56
C ASP A 92 -10.55 11.12 -2.74
N LEU A 93 -10.02 11.19 -1.51
CA LEU A 93 -9.97 10.03 -0.61
C LEU A 93 -11.37 9.51 -0.23
N SER A 94 -12.38 10.39 -0.21
CA SER A 94 -13.76 9.97 0.09
C SER A 94 -14.37 9.10 -1.02
N GLN A 95 -13.81 9.16 -2.23
CA GLN A 95 -14.22 8.35 -3.37
C GLN A 95 -13.24 7.21 -3.66
N SER A 96 -12.28 6.99 -2.75
CA SER A 96 -11.21 6.02 -2.92
C SER A 96 -11.41 4.78 -2.06
N TRP A 97 -10.76 3.70 -2.47
CA TRP A 97 -10.72 2.45 -1.71
C TRP A 97 -9.31 2.16 -1.24
N MET A 98 -9.18 1.77 0.03
CA MET A 98 -7.97 1.14 0.56
C MET A 98 -8.21 -0.36 0.63
N VAL A 99 -7.41 -1.13 -0.09
CA VAL A 99 -7.53 -2.59 -0.16
C VAL A 99 -6.27 -3.21 0.42
N GLY A 100 -6.42 -4.14 1.33
CA GLY A 100 -5.27 -4.82 1.93
C GLY A 100 -5.68 -6.07 2.68
N ASP A 101 -4.68 -6.79 3.19
CA ASP A 101 -4.87 -8.08 3.87
C ASP A 101 -4.70 -8.00 5.39
N GLY A 102 -4.43 -6.82 5.94
CA GLY A 102 -4.16 -6.65 7.36
C GLY A 102 -4.93 -5.52 8.01
N GLU A 103 -4.98 -5.57 9.35
CA GLU A 103 -5.62 -4.56 10.18
C GLU A 103 -5.05 -3.16 9.94
N ASN A 104 -3.73 -3.06 9.75
CA ASN A 104 -3.06 -1.77 9.53
C ASN A 104 -3.49 -1.10 8.22
N ASP A 105 -3.78 -1.89 7.19
CA ASP A 105 -4.30 -1.37 5.92
C ASP A 105 -5.69 -0.75 6.11
N ILE A 106 -6.56 -1.47 6.82
CA ILE A 106 -7.93 -1.03 7.08
C ILE A 106 -7.94 0.24 7.92
N LYS A 107 -7.14 0.28 8.99
CA LYS A 107 -7.03 1.46 9.86
C LYS A 107 -6.47 2.67 9.11
N ALA A 108 -5.47 2.48 8.27
CA ALA A 108 -4.91 3.57 7.48
C ALA A 108 -5.95 4.19 6.54
N GLY A 109 -6.71 3.35 5.83
CA GLY A 109 -7.79 3.82 4.95
C GLY A 109 -8.90 4.52 5.72
N TYR A 110 -9.35 3.93 6.81
CA TYR A 110 -10.38 4.50 7.68
C TYR A 110 -9.98 5.90 8.19
N ASN A 111 -8.73 6.06 8.61
CA ASN A 111 -8.23 7.31 9.18
C ASN A 111 -8.26 8.50 8.21
N VAL A 112 -8.32 8.25 6.91
CA VAL A 112 -8.36 9.30 5.87
C VAL A 112 -9.71 9.35 5.14
N GLY A 113 -10.70 8.60 5.61
CA GLY A 113 -12.05 8.62 5.04
C GLY A 113 -12.24 7.79 3.78
N CYS A 114 -11.31 6.88 3.45
CA CYS A 114 -11.49 5.93 2.37
C CYS A 114 -12.49 4.85 2.73
N ARG A 115 -13.18 4.31 1.73
CA ARG A 115 -13.81 3.00 1.87
C ARG A 115 -12.72 1.95 1.97
N THR A 116 -12.96 0.89 2.70
CA THR A 116 -11.95 -0.13 2.97
C THR A 116 -12.43 -1.52 2.59
N ALA A 117 -11.53 -2.33 2.03
CA ALA A 117 -11.81 -3.72 1.70
C ALA A 117 -10.69 -4.61 2.24
N LEU A 118 -11.07 -5.63 3.00
CA LEU A 118 -10.12 -6.61 3.54
C LEU A 118 -10.10 -7.85 2.67
N ILE A 119 -8.90 -8.25 2.25
CA ILE A 119 -8.66 -9.55 1.65
C ILE A 119 -8.38 -10.52 2.81
N GLY A 120 -9.40 -11.25 3.22
CA GLY A 120 -9.32 -12.13 4.40
C GLY A 120 -10.68 -12.45 4.97
N CYS A 121 -10.73 -12.84 6.23
CA CYS A 121 -11.97 -13.21 6.91
C CYS A 121 -12.17 -12.52 8.26
N GLU A 122 -11.19 -11.76 8.76
CA GLU A 122 -11.29 -11.04 10.02
C GLU A 122 -12.20 -9.80 9.89
N SER A 123 -12.54 -9.20 11.02
CA SER A 123 -13.34 -7.97 11.07
C SER A 123 -12.58 -6.87 11.79
N TYR A 124 -12.30 -5.77 11.08
CA TYR A 124 -11.62 -4.59 11.61
C TYR A 124 -12.42 -3.31 11.35
N GLY A 125 -13.72 -3.46 11.04
CA GLY A 125 -14.58 -2.34 10.69
C GLY A 125 -14.54 -1.94 9.21
N GLN A 126 -14.03 -2.82 8.33
CA GLN A 126 -13.94 -2.57 6.90
C GLN A 126 -15.30 -2.48 6.21
N THR A 127 -15.36 -1.76 5.10
CA THR A 127 -16.56 -1.60 4.28
C THR A 127 -16.95 -2.91 3.58
N ALA A 128 -15.96 -3.67 3.09
CA ALA A 128 -16.18 -4.94 2.41
C ALA A 128 -15.14 -5.97 2.81
N THR A 129 -15.52 -7.24 2.76
CA THR A 129 -14.63 -8.38 2.98
C THR A 129 -14.66 -9.26 1.73
N ILE A 130 -13.49 -9.57 1.20
CA ILE A 130 -13.32 -10.29 -0.05
C ILE A 130 -12.21 -11.33 0.09
N SER A 131 -12.16 -12.31 -0.83
CA SER A 131 -11.14 -13.36 -0.83
C SER A 131 -9.95 -13.04 -1.71
N THR A 132 -10.14 -12.26 -2.78
CA THR A 132 -9.09 -11.91 -3.73
C THR A 132 -9.26 -10.48 -4.24
N LEU A 133 -8.18 -9.92 -4.77
CA LEU A 133 -8.24 -8.61 -5.44
C LEU A 133 -9.18 -8.64 -6.65
N ARG A 134 -9.25 -9.78 -7.37
CA ARG A 134 -10.19 -9.94 -8.49
C ARG A 134 -11.63 -9.79 -8.01
N GLU A 135 -11.98 -10.45 -6.91
CA GLU A 135 -13.32 -10.33 -6.32
C GLU A 135 -13.65 -8.89 -5.94
N PHE A 136 -12.67 -8.17 -5.39
CA PHE A 136 -12.83 -6.74 -5.08
C PHE A 136 -13.22 -5.95 -6.33
N VAL A 137 -12.51 -6.14 -7.44
CA VAL A 137 -12.78 -5.45 -8.69
C VAL A 137 -14.18 -5.76 -9.20
N GLU A 138 -14.59 -7.02 -9.14
CA GLU A 138 -15.88 -7.47 -9.65
C GLU A 138 -17.06 -6.98 -8.79
N GLN A 139 -16.89 -6.90 -7.48
CA GLN A 139 -17.95 -6.54 -6.55
C GLN A 139 -17.99 -5.06 -6.17
N CYS A 140 -16.86 -4.40 -6.05
CA CYS A 140 -16.76 -3.06 -5.49
C CYS A 140 -16.50 -1.95 -6.52
N LEU A 141 -15.83 -2.25 -7.63
CA LEU A 141 -15.53 -1.29 -8.70
C LEU A 141 -16.54 -1.41 -9.84
N LYS A 142 -17.76 -1.03 -9.59
CA LYS A 142 -18.82 -1.04 -10.62
C LYS A 142 -19.06 0.35 -11.15
#